data_3fea362b6877b6fd8549481e4f4cddb2
#
_entry.id   3fea362b6877b6fd8549481e4f4cddb2
#
_cell.length_a   1.000
_cell.length_b   1.000
_cell.length_c   1.000
_cell.angle_alpha   90.00
_cell.angle_beta   90.00
_cell.angle_gamma   90.00
#
_symmetry.space_group_name_H-M   'P 1'
#
loop_
_entity.id
_entity.type
_entity.pdbx_description
1 polymer ?
#
loop_
_entity_poly.entity_id
_entity_poly.type
_entity_poly.pdbx_seq_one_letter_code
_entity_poly.pdbx_strand_id
1 'polypeptide(L)'
;NAPGGDGIVTEEQVQKGYVWMNEVNNNIFDATYDDIVAYFGVEGQFVKEEYSDHMKANYRYYKWISEDDDSHFIYVNFKENESGVYTVSAYNTSGFSGKEAIEKYLDTVKAEAAEANKAASANAEMKDFSVEIAQFAKDDVKVKIMTKIPVSGWSFDDSGRCLVENDDPTAFGAGAIRFE
;
A
#
# COMPACT_ATOMS: atom_id res chain seq x y z
N ASN A 1 -20.77 8.69 3.95
CA ASN A 1 -21.12 7.63 3.00
C ASN A 1 -19.85 6.91 2.60
N ALA A 2 -19.91 5.58 2.52
CA ALA A 2 -18.79 4.79 1.99
C ALA A 2 -18.58 5.17 0.51
N PRO A 3 -17.31 5.34 0.04
CA PRO A 3 -17.04 5.55 -1.38
C PRO A 3 -17.44 4.31 -2.17
N GLY A 4 -17.71 4.45 -3.47
CA GLY A 4 -18.02 3.30 -4.32
C GLY A 4 -18.49 3.71 -5.71
N GLY A 5 -18.16 2.87 -6.68
CA GLY A 5 -18.53 2.95 -8.09
C GLY A 5 -19.36 1.73 -8.53
N ASP A 6 -19.30 1.41 -9.82
CA ASP A 6 -19.95 0.23 -10.38
C ASP A 6 -19.12 -1.05 -10.22
N GLY A 7 -17.83 -0.92 -10.00
CA GLY A 7 -16.90 -2.04 -9.81
C GLY A 7 -16.65 -2.87 -11.07
N ILE A 8 -17.01 -2.36 -12.26
CA ILE A 8 -16.87 -3.12 -13.50
C ILE A 8 -15.45 -2.98 -14.04
N VAL A 9 -14.81 -4.12 -14.30
CA VAL A 9 -13.45 -4.24 -14.83
C VAL A 9 -13.41 -5.33 -15.92
N THR A 10 -12.34 -5.36 -16.70
CA THR A 10 -12.18 -6.42 -17.70
C THR A 10 -11.92 -7.77 -17.03
N GLU A 11 -12.21 -8.88 -17.73
CA GLU A 11 -11.89 -10.23 -17.26
C GLU A 11 -10.40 -10.37 -16.94
N GLU A 12 -9.54 -9.80 -17.77
CA GLU A 12 -8.10 -9.80 -17.51
C GLU A 12 -7.73 -9.07 -16.22
N GLN A 13 -8.34 -7.90 -15.93
CA GLN A 13 -8.10 -7.16 -14.70
C GLN A 13 -8.54 -7.93 -13.45
N VAL A 14 -9.66 -8.63 -13.49
CA VAL A 14 -10.11 -9.49 -12.39
C VAL A 14 -9.06 -10.57 -12.09
N GLN A 15 -8.59 -11.28 -13.12
CA GLN A 15 -7.60 -12.34 -12.96
C GLN A 15 -6.23 -11.82 -12.53
N LYS A 16 -5.76 -10.72 -13.12
CA LYS A 16 -4.52 -10.04 -12.69
C LYS A 16 -4.63 -9.50 -11.27
N GLY A 17 -5.79 -8.96 -10.90
CA GLY A 17 -6.06 -8.49 -9.54
C GLY A 17 -5.90 -9.60 -8.50
N TYR A 18 -6.42 -10.79 -8.79
CA TYR A 18 -6.21 -11.95 -7.94
C TYR A 18 -4.71 -12.27 -7.78
N VAL A 19 -3.97 -12.33 -8.90
CA VAL A 19 -2.53 -12.64 -8.88
C VAL A 19 -1.76 -11.58 -8.10
N TRP A 20 -2.08 -10.30 -8.30
CA TRP A 20 -1.45 -9.21 -7.56
C TRP A 20 -1.69 -9.32 -6.07
N MET A 21 -2.93 -9.52 -5.64
CA MET A 21 -3.29 -9.62 -4.23
C MET A 21 -2.70 -10.85 -3.55
N ASN A 22 -2.56 -11.96 -4.25
CA ASN A 22 -2.18 -13.23 -3.65
C ASN A 22 -0.68 -13.55 -3.76
N GLU A 23 -0.01 -13.11 -4.84
CA GLU A 23 1.34 -13.54 -5.17
C GLU A 23 2.36 -12.40 -5.24
N VAL A 24 1.91 -11.16 -5.40
CA VAL A 24 2.82 -10.04 -5.67
C VAL A 24 2.81 -9.00 -4.56
N ASN A 25 1.65 -8.65 -4.02
CA ASN A 25 1.54 -7.72 -2.91
C ASN A 25 1.71 -8.45 -1.57
N ASN A 26 2.92 -8.49 -1.05
CA ASN A 26 3.23 -9.16 0.22
C ASN A 26 2.54 -8.50 1.45
N ASN A 27 2.10 -7.26 1.32
CA ASN A 27 1.47 -6.48 2.39
C ASN A 27 -0.02 -6.21 2.10
N ILE A 28 -0.69 -7.12 1.41
CA ILE A 28 -2.08 -6.91 0.99
C ILE A 28 -3.03 -6.56 2.15
N PHE A 29 -2.78 -7.06 3.34
CA PHE A 29 -3.61 -6.77 4.52
C PHE A 29 -3.37 -5.37 5.13
N ASP A 30 -2.32 -4.67 4.69
CA ASP A 30 -2.09 -3.27 5.02
C ASP A 30 -2.67 -2.33 3.96
N ALA A 31 -3.04 -2.87 2.79
CA ALA A 31 -3.60 -2.08 1.69
C ALA A 31 -4.96 -1.49 2.08
N THR A 32 -5.14 -0.23 1.76
CA THR A 32 -6.39 0.52 1.95
C THR A 32 -7.35 0.31 0.77
N TYR A 33 -8.58 0.81 0.91
CA TYR A 33 -9.53 0.85 -0.21
C TYR A 33 -8.94 1.63 -1.41
N ASP A 34 -8.28 2.76 -1.14
CA ASP A 34 -7.69 3.61 -2.18
C ASP A 34 -6.54 2.90 -2.92
N ASP A 35 -5.75 2.06 -2.24
CA ASP A 35 -4.71 1.26 -2.88
C ASP A 35 -5.31 0.23 -3.85
N ILE A 36 -6.41 -0.40 -3.47
CA ILE A 36 -7.12 -1.35 -4.33
C ILE A 36 -7.76 -0.62 -5.53
N VAL A 37 -8.37 0.55 -5.29
CA VAL A 37 -8.91 1.40 -6.37
C VAL A 37 -7.80 1.84 -7.33
N ALA A 38 -6.64 2.25 -6.81
CA ALA A 38 -5.50 2.64 -7.64
C ALA A 38 -5.00 1.49 -8.52
N TYR A 39 -5.03 0.26 -8.02
CA TYR A 39 -4.66 -0.93 -8.79
C TYR A 39 -5.65 -1.22 -9.92
N PHE A 40 -6.95 -1.22 -9.63
CA PHE A 40 -7.99 -1.52 -10.62
C PHE A 40 -8.31 -0.35 -11.56
N GLY A 41 -7.98 0.88 -11.15
CA GLY A 41 -8.30 2.10 -11.90
C GLY A 41 -9.78 2.51 -11.81
N VAL A 42 -10.60 1.77 -11.06
CA VAL A 42 -12.03 2.05 -10.84
C VAL A 42 -12.41 1.79 -9.39
N GLU A 43 -13.38 2.56 -8.89
CA GLU A 43 -13.96 2.32 -7.57
C GLU A 43 -14.75 1.01 -7.55
N GLY A 44 -14.58 0.22 -6.47
CA GLY A 44 -15.34 -1.01 -6.27
C GLY A 44 -16.83 -0.76 -6.06
N GLN A 45 -17.66 -1.71 -6.48
CA GLN A 45 -19.08 -1.70 -6.15
C GLN A 45 -19.25 -1.90 -4.64
N PHE A 46 -19.82 -0.91 -3.95
CA PHE A 46 -20.15 -1.03 -2.53
C PHE A 46 -21.26 -2.07 -2.33
N VAL A 47 -21.00 -3.05 -1.47
CA VAL A 47 -21.97 -4.13 -1.19
C VAL A 47 -22.69 -3.87 0.12
N LYS A 48 -21.95 -3.66 1.21
CA LYS A 48 -22.51 -3.39 2.54
C LYS A 48 -21.46 -2.82 3.48
N GLU A 49 -21.96 -2.28 4.59
CA GLU A 49 -21.18 -1.98 5.80
C GLU A 49 -21.85 -2.66 6.99
N GLU A 50 -21.07 -3.23 7.89
CA GLU A 50 -21.58 -3.85 9.10
C GLU A 50 -20.60 -3.71 10.26
N TYR A 51 -21.15 -3.63 11.49
CA TYR A 51 -20.36 -3.65 12.71
C TYR A 51 -20.27 -5.08 13.24
N SER A 52 -19.06 -5.54 13.59
CA SER A 52 -18.85 -6.82 14.23
C SER A 52 -18.69 -6.65 15.73
N ASP A 53 -19.65 -7.15 16.50
CA ASP A 53 -19.60 -7.15 17.96
C ASP A 53 -18.44 -7.95 18.52
N HIS A 54 -18.07 -9.02 17.84
CA HIS A 54 -16.95 -9.89 18.24
C HIS A 54 -15.60 -9.19 18.04
N MET A 55 -15.40 -8.57 16.88
CA MET A 55 -14.15 -7.90 16.52
C MET A 55 -14.10 -6.44 16.98
N LYS A 56 -15.23 -5.89 17.46
CA LYS A 56 -15.39 -4.49 17.87
C LYS A 56 -14.93 -3.50 16.81
N ALA A 57 -15.24 -3.77 15.54
CA ALA A 57 -14.83 -2.96 14.40
C ALA A 57 -15.91 -2.93 13.32
N ASN A 58 -15.92 -1.86 12.52
CA ASN A 58 -16.71 -1.77 11.31
C ASN A 58 -16.01 -2.48 10.16
N TYR A 59 -16.81 -3.05 9.27
CA TYR A 59 -16.37 -3.70 8.05
C TYR A 59 -17.08 -3.11 6.86
N ARG A 60 -16.35 -2.87 5.77
CA ARG A 60 -16.87 -2.49 4.45
C ARG A 60 -16.56 -3.56 3.45
N TYR A 61 -17.50 -3.81 2.55
CA TYR A 61 -17.43 -4.88 1.57
C TYR A 61 -17.60 -4.29 0.19
N TYR A 62 -16.66 -4.62 -0.69
CA TYR A 62 -16.63 -4.15 -2.07
C TYR A 62 -16.42 -5.30 -3.04
N LYS A 63 -16.84 -5.09 -4.28
CA LYS A 63 -16.76 -6.07 -5.35
C LYS A 63 -16.22 -5.43 -6.62
N TRP A 64 -15.28 -6.11 -7.26
CA TRP A 64 -14.83 -5.82 -8.63
C TRP A 64 -15.25 -6.98 -9.50
N ILE A 65 -15.98 -6.68 -10.58
CA ILE A 65 -16.76 -7.65 -11.36
C ILE A 65 -16.28 -7.59 -12.81
N SER A 66 -16.09 -8.74 -13.44
CA SER A 66 -15.79 -8.82 -14.87
C SER A 66 -16.95 -8.23 -15.70
N GLU A 67 -16.60 -7.43 -16.72
CA GLU A 67 -17.56 -6.93 -17.69
C GLU A 67 -18.14 -8.04 -18.59
N ASP A 68 -17.40 -9.15 -18.74
CA ASP A 68 -17.79 -10.27 -19.61
C ASP A 68 -18.70 -11.30 -18.90
N ASP A 69 -18.52 -11.48 -17.58
CA ASP A 69 -19.27 -12.45 -16.79
C ASP A 69 -19.36 -12.00 -15.32
N ASP A 70 -20.55 -11.68 -14.84
CA ASP A 70 -20.80 -11.20 -13.48
C ASP A 70 -20.56 -12.25 -12.38
N SER A 71 -20.42 -13.53 -12.75
CA SER A 71 -19.97 -14.58 -11.85
C SER A 71 -18.47 -14.56 -11.57
N HIS A 72 -17.68 -13.85 -12.41
CA HIS A 72 -16.26 -13.65 -12.28
C HIS A 72 -15.99 -12.35 -11.52
N PHE A 73 -15.52 -12.45 -10.28
CA PHE A 73 -15.30 -11.27 -9.45
C PHE A 73 -14.24 -11.46 -8.36
N ILE A 74 -13.76 -10.35 -7.85
CA ILE A 74 -13.02 -10.26 -6.58
C ILE A 74 -13.90 -9.53 -5.57
N TYR A 75 -14.04 -10.12 -4.40
CA TYR A 75 -14.78 -9.59 -3.27
C TYR A 75 -13.81 -9.29 -2.14
N VAL A 76 -13.76 -8.05 -1.67
CA VAL A 76 -12.79 -7.59 -0.67
C VAL A 76 -13.52 -7.06 0.56
N ASN A 77 -13.08 -7.52 1.72
CA ASN A 77 -13.53 -7.04 3.02
C ASN A 77 -12.45 -6.11 3.58
N PHE A 78 -12.85 -4.92 3.98
CA PHE A 78 -11.99 -3.97 4.68
C PHE A 78 -12.45 -3.83 6.12
N LYS A 79 -11.50 -3.87 7.04
CA LYS A 79 -11.72 -3.67 8.48
C LYS A 79 -11.24 -2.28 8.88
N GLU A 80 -12.05 -1.56 9.64
CA GLU A 80 -11.66 -0.31 10.26
C GLU A 80 -10.66 -0.56 11.39
N ASN A 81 -9.52 0.13 11.37
CA ASN A 81 -8.54 0.12 12.44
C ASN A 81 -8.82 1.20 13.49
N GLU A 82 -8.01 1.28 14.54
CA GLU A 82 -8.16 2.25 15.64
C GLU A 82 -8.03 3.72 15.18
N SER A 83 -7.40 3.97 14.04
CA SER A 83 -7.26 5.30 13.45
C SER A 83 -8.41 5.66 12.50
N GLY A 84 -9.42 4.80 12.35
CA GLY A 84 -10.54 4.99 11.43
C GLY A 84 -10.22 4.69 9.97
N VAL A 85 -9.07 4.07 9.68
CA VAL A 85 -8.66 3.68 8.34
C VAL A 85 -9.13 2.25 8.05
N TYR A 86 -9.67 2.02 6.86
CA TYR A 86 -10.12 0.72 6.40
C TYR A 86 -9.03 0.02 5.60
N THR A 87 -8.51 -1.10 6.11
CA THR A 87 -7.51 -1.95 5.43
C THR A 87 -8.08 -3.32 5.10
N VAL A 88 -7.51 -3.99 4.11
CA VAL A 88 -7.94 -5.32 3.69
C VAL A 88 -7.90 -6.29 4.86
N SER A 89 -9.01 -6.96 5.13
CA SER A 89 -9.12 -7.99 6.17
C SER A 89 -9.24 -9.40 5.57
N ALA A 90 -9.92 -9.50 4.44
CA ALA A 90 -10.06 -10.73 3.68
C ALA A 90 -10.46 -10.42 2.24
N TYR A 91 -10.18 -11.34 1.34
CA TYR A 91 -10.69 -11.29 -0.02
C TYR A 91 -10.97 -12.70 -0.54
N ASN A 92 -11.86 -12.80 -1.49
CA ASN A 92 -12.13 -14.03 -2.22
C ASN A 92 -12.42 -13.73 -3.69
N THR A 93 -12.39 -14.78 -4.50
CA THR A 93 -12.64 -14.71 -5.93
C THR A 93 -13.70 -15.73 -6.33
N SER A 94 -14.38 -15.47 -7.43
CA SER A 94 -15.34 -16.39 -8.04
C SER A 94 -15.19 -16.40 -9.55
N GLY A 95 -15.52 -17.52 -10.15
CA GLY A 95 -15.65 -17.70 -11.60
C GLY A 95 -14.39 -18.11 -12.34
N PHE A 96 -13.20 -18.08 -11.74
CA PHE A 96 -11.96 -18.52 -12.38
C PHE A 96 -11.08 -19.36 -11.45
N SER A 97 -10.17 -20.16 -12.04
CA SER A 97 -9.17 -20.90 -11.28
C SER A 97 -7.99 -20.00 -10.91
N GLY A 98 -7.76 -19.85 -9.61
CA GLY A 98 -6.60 -19.10 -9.12
C GLY A 98 -5.28 -19.65 -9.69
N LYS A 99 -5.16 -20.98 -9.85
CA LYS A 99 -3.97 -21.60 -10.42
C LYS A 99 -3.75 -21.19 -11.88
N GLU A 100 -4.80 -21.20 -12.69
CA GLU A 100 -4.73 -20.80 -14.10
C GLU A 100 -4.37 -19.32 -14.24
N ALA A 101 -4.96 -18.46 -13.41
CA ALA A 101 -4.63 -17.04 -13.38
C ALA A 101 -3.17 -16.81 -12.99
N ILE A 102 -2.67 -17.53 -11.97
CA ILE A 102 -1.27 -17.43 -11.52
C ILE A 102 -0.34 -17.87 -12.66
N GLU A 103 -0.55 -19.04 -13.25
CA GLU A 103 0.29 -19.56 -14.34
C GLU A 103 0.31 -18.59 -15.55
N LYS A 104 -0.82 -17.94 -15.84
CA LYS A 104 -0.96 -17.06 -16.99
C LYS A 104 -0.39 -15.66 -16.77
N TYR A 105 -0.59 -15.05 -15.58
CA TYR A 105 -0.38 -13.62 -15.38
C TYR A 105 0.74 -13.27 -14.40
N LEU A 106 1.36 -14.22 -13.70
CA LEU A 106 2.33 -13.93 -12.63
C LEU A 106 3.48 -13.05 -13.09
N ASP A 107 4.11 -13.39 -14.22
CA ASP A 107 5.26 -12.64 -14.72
C ASP A 107 4.85 -11.24 -15.20
N THR A 108 3.68 -11.13 -15.82
CA THR A 108 3.13 -9.84 -16.27
C THR A 108 2.84 -8.92 -15.08
N VAL A 109 2.14 -9.42 -14.06
CA VAL A 109 1.79 -8.64 -12.88
C VAL A 109 3.03 -8.24 -12.08
N LYS A 110 4.04 -9.11 -11.97
CA LYS A 110 5.33 -8.75 -11.37
C LYS A 110 6.04 -7.62 -12.11
N ALA A 111 6.04 -7.67 -13.44
CA ALA A 111 6.64 -6.63 -14.26
C ALA A 111 5.88 -5.29 -14.13
N GLU A 112 4.56 -5.32 -14.17
CA GLU A 112 3.70 -4.14 -13.96
C GLU A 112 3.93 -3.52 -12.58
N ALA A 113 3.98 -4.33 -11.52
CA ALA A 113 4.28 -3.84 -10.16
C ALA A 113 5.68 -3.23 -10.04
N ALA A 114 6.68 -3.83 -10.68
CA ALA A 114 8.04 -3.28 -10.69
C ALA A 114 8.12 -1.93 -11.41
N GLU A 115 7.44 -1.77 -12.54
CA GLU A 115 7.37 -0.49 -13.26
C GLU A 115 6.59 0.57 -12.47
N ALA A 116 5.48 0.20 -11.81
CA ALA A 116 4.73 1.10 -10.94
C ALA A 116 5.59 1.60 -9.76
N ASN A 117 6.33 0.71 -9.11
CA ASN A 117 7.25 1.07 -8.02
C ASN A 117 8.39 1.99 -8.51
N LYS A 118 8.92 1.74 -9.72
CA LYS A 118 9.94 2.59 -10.33
C LYS A 118 9.38 3.97 -10.67
N ALA A 119 8.16 4.05 -11.21
CA ALA A 119 7.49 5.32 -11.50
C ALA A 119 7.18 6.10 -10.20
N ALA A 120 6.70 5.43 -9.17
CA ALA A 120 6.47 6.03 -7.84
C ALA A 120 7.77 6.57 -7.24
N SER A 121 8.86 5.80 -7.34
CA SER A 121 10.19 6.22 -6.86
C SER A 121 10.77 7.39 -7.68
N ALA A 122 10.48 7.47 -8.98
CA ALA A 122 10.91 8.58 -9.83
C ALA A 122 10.09 9.86 -9.58
N ASN A 123 8.81 9.72 -9.22
CA ASN A 123 7.90 10.82 -8.89
C ASN A 123 7.93 11.22 -7.41
N ALA A 124 8.55 10.42 -6.54
CA ALA A 124 8.81 10.82 -5.17
C ALA A 124 9.70 12.07 -5.22
N GLU A 125 9.12 13.23 -4.93
CA GLU A 125 9.88 14.47 -4.79
C GLU A 125 11.00 14.20 -3.79
N MET A 126 12.25 14.43 -4.21
CA MET A 126 13.38 14.45 -3.29
C MET A 126 13.12 15.61 -2.32
N LYS A 127 12.59 15.29 -1.14
CA LYS A 127 12.44 16.28 -0.09
C LYS A 127 13.84 16.63 0.39
N ASP A 128 14.25 17.87 0.15
CA ASP A 128 15.42 18.45 0.77
C ASP A 128 15.11 18.68 2.25
N PHE A 129 15.68 17.87 3.11
CA PHE A 129 15.66 18.14 4.54
C PHE A 129 16.95 18.91 4.89
N SER A 130 16.83 20.18 5.26
CA SER A 130 17.92 20.90 5.92
C SER A 130 17.74 20.74 7.43
N VAL A 131 18.64 20.00 8.06
CA VAL A 131 18.70 19.91 9.52
C VAL A 131 19.68 20.96 10.00
N GLU A 132 19.23 21.95 10.76
CA GLU A 132 20.12 22.81 11.53
C GLU A 132 20.62 22.02 12.75
N ILE A 133 21.85 21.54 12.72
CA ILE A 133 22.49 20.90 13.87
C ILE A 133 23.05 22.01 14.78
N ALA A 134 22.17 22.87 15.28
CA ALA A 134 22.56 24.00 16.13
C ALA A 134 23.16 23.59 17.50
N GLN A 135 22.97 22.32 17.91
CA GLN A 135 23.43 21.83 19.22
C GLN A 135 24.88 21.35 19.25
N PHE A 136 25.47 21.05 18.09
CA PHE A 136 26.79 20.39 18.03
C PHE A 136 27.84 21.15 17.23
N ALA A 137 27.49 22.25 16.59
CA ALA A 137 28.42 23.03 15.80
C ALA A 137 28.80 24.34 16.56
N LYS A 138 30.08 24.58 16.74
CA LYS A 138 30.60 25.88 17.12
C LYS A 138 30.45 26.93 16.01
N ASP A 139 30.15 26.47 14.81
CA ASP A 139 29.92 27.25 13.59
C ASP A 139 28.73 26.67 12.87
N ASP A 140 27.97 27.48 12.11
CA ASP A 140 26.78 27.09 11.35
C ASP A 140 27.09 26.00 10.30
N VAL A 141 27.02 24.74 10.69
CA VAL A 141 27.13 23.62 9.77
C VAL A 141 25.74 23.24 9.28
N LYS A 142 25.46 23.53 8.01
CA LYS A 142 24.24 23.05 7.34
C LYS A 142 24.53 21.73 6.67
N VAL A 143 23.84 20.68 7.14
CA VAL A 143 23.90 19.36 6.50
C VAL A 143 22.66 19.19 5.63
N LYS A 144 22.88 19.04 4.32
CA LYS A 144 21.83 18.68 3.38
C LYS A 144 21.82 17.17 3.20
N ILE A 145 20.75 16.51 3.68
CA ILE A 145 20.57 15.09 3.50
C ILE A 145 19.54 14.88 2.38
N MET A 146 19.97 14.22 1.32
CA MET A 146 19.09 13.81 0.23
C MET A 146 18.75 12.33 0.42
N THR A 147 17.47 12.02 0.62
CA THR A 147 17.01 10.64 0.67
C THR A 147 15.91 10.40 -0.35
N LYS A 148 15.96 9.24 -1.00
CA LYS A 148 14.90 8.76 -1.89
C LYS A 148 13.82 7.96 -1.13
N ILE A 149 13.97 7.83 0.18
CA ILE A 149 13.09 7.05 1.03
C ILE A 149 12.26 8.03 1.85
N PRO A 150 10.92 7.91 1.86
CA PRO A 150 10.08 8.68 2.76
C PRO A 150 10.50 8.41 4.21
N VAL A 151 10.76 9.45 4.96
CA VAL A 151 11.07 9.36 6.39
C VAL A 151 10.11 10.24 7.17
N SER A 152 9.44 9.67 8.17
CA SER A 152 8.41 10.34 8.95
C SER A 152 8.97 11.20 10.07
N GLY A 153 10.14 10.88 10.59
CA GLY A 153 10.71 11.59 11.71
C GLY A 153 12.23 11.49 11.81
N TRP A 154 12.80 12.51 12.45
CA TRP A 154 14.21 12.57 12.79
C TRP A 154 14.31 12.86 14.28
N SER A 155 15.09 12.06 14.99
CA SER A 155 15.43 12.29 16.38
C SER A 155 16.91 12.04 16.64
N PHE A 156 17.45 12.58 17.71
CA PHE A 156 18.82 12.30 18.14
C PHE A 156 18.77 11.65 19.52
N ASP A 157 19.54 10.58 19.71
CA ASP A 157 19.73 10.05 21.05
C ASP A 157 20.74 10.87 21.86
N ASP A 158 20.86 10.58 23.15
CA ASP A 158 21.76 11.27 24.06
C ASP A 158 23.26 11.15 23.65
N SER A 159 23.59 10.23 22.77
CA SER A 159 24.92 10.05 22.20
C SER A 159 25.15 10.83 20.89
N GLY A 160 24.14 11.56 20.43
CA GLY A 160 24.20 12.32 19.17
C GLY A 160 24.01 11.49 17.92
N ARG A 161 23.50 10.24 18.03
CA ARG A 161 23.15 9.45 16.84
C ARG A 161 21.81 9.90 16.28
N CYS A 162 21.76 10.13 14.99
CA CYS A 162 20.52 10.40 14.29
C CYS A 162 19.69 9.12 14.17
N LEU A 163 18.49 9.14 14.70
CA LEU A 163 17.49 8.08 14.52
C LEU A 163 16.51 8.55 13.48
N VAL A 164 16.32 7.75 12.44
CA VAL A 164 15.37 8.02 11.37
C VAL A 164 14.24 7.01 11.49
N GLU A 165 13.04 7.50 11.68
CA GLU A 165 11.85 6.67 11.57
C GLU A 165 11.54 6.47 10.07
N ASN A 166 11.53 5.24 9.64
CA ASN A 166 11.24 4.87 8.27
C ASN A 166 9.78 4.42 8.18
N ASP A 167 9.03 5.01 7.26
CA ASP A 167 7.64 4.64 7.00
C ASP A 167 7.53 3.24 6.35
N ASP A 168 8.63 2.71 5.80
CA ASP A 168 8.72 1.34 5.31
C ASP A 168 9.71 0.52 6.15
N PRO A 169 9.23 -0.24 7.16
CA PRO A 169 10.10 -1.06 8.02
C PRO A 169 10.78 -2.21 7.28
N THR A 170 10.42 -2.48 6.04
CA THR A 170 11.02 -3.55 5.23
C THR A 170 12.18 -3.08 4.37
N ALA A 171 12.27 -1.78 4.07
CA ALA A 171 13.28 -1.22 3.17
C ALA A 171 14.67 -1.13 3.80
N PHE A 172 14.75 -0.97 5.13
CA PHE A 172 16.02 -1.03 5.89
C PHE A 172 15.75 -1.54 7.31
N GLY A 173 16.53 -2.50 7.75
CA GLY A 173 16.64 -2.75 9.18
C GLY A 173 16.99 -1.43 9.87
N ALA A 174 16.40 -1.14 11.04
CA ALA A 174 16.59 0.09 11.80
C ALA A 174 18.03 0.57 11.72
N GLY A 175 18.30 1.53 10.83
CA GLY A 175 19.63 2.00 10.50
C GLY A 175 19.87 3.34 11.17
N ALA A 176 20.83 3.37 12.10
CA ALA A 176 21.37 4.62 12.56
C ALA A 176 22.31 5.18 11.48
N ILE A 177 22.08 6.37 10.99
CA ILE A 177 23.04 7.11 10.17
C ILE A 177 24.04 7.75 11.15
N ARG A 178 25.29 7.34 11.06
CA ARG A 178 26.37 7.94 11.83
C ARG A 178 27.04 9.02 11.00
N PHE A 179 27.09 10.24 11.50
CA PHE A 179 27.91 11.30 10.95
C PHE A 179 29.29 11.25 11.64
N GLU A 180 30.36 11.18 10.87
CA GLU A 180 31.74 11.35 11.35
C GLU A 180 32.21 12.78 11.07
#